data_4a6e9a48df0f1ce6475d132c136f30e7
#
_entry.id   4a6e9a48df0f1ce6475d132c136f30e7
#
_cell.length_a   1.000
_cell.length_b   1.000
_cell.length_c   1.000
_cell.angle_alpha   90.00
_cell.angle_beta   90.00
_cell.angle_gamma   90.00
#
_symmetry.space_group_name_H-M   'P 1'
#
loop_
_entity.id
_entity.type
_entity.pdbx_description
1 polymer ?
#
loop_
_entity_poly.entity_id
_entity_poly.type
_entity_poly.pdbx_seq_one_letter_code
_entity_poly.pdbx_strand_id
1 'polypeptide(L)'
;QKPFSTTPWLVCFGTVLAFCPVLVYFYSIYIYATNIPFSDDYHKQLNEIIPIIQSDKLWEKLTLIFSHSLETLLLFNKVIILLIYSVWGEIDLKLALIFGNSTLLGLLFFAYKTLPEKREKIFLVIPVALLLFQLKENWIYMTWSASHGCLYALFFSGLVFYFLEKSPIKYFFGAGFFAICSALSFGSG
;
A
#
# COMPACT_ATOMS: atom_id res chain seq x y z
N GLN A 1 34.75 21.74 7.39
CA GLN A 1 34.54 20.35 7.86
C GLN A 1 34.83 19.43 6.69
N LYS A 2 35.81 18.50 6.86
CA LYS A 2 36.08 17.49 5.83
C LYS A 2 34.83 16.59 5.71
N PRO A 3 34.31 16.35 4.48
CA PRO A 3 33.20 15.43 4.32
C PRO A 3 33.65 14.05 4.80
N PHE A 4 32.85 13.44 5.66
CA PHE A 4 33.03 12.04 6.08
C PHE A 4 33.10 11.18 4.82
N SER A 5 34.27 10.62 4.50
CA SER A 5 34.39 9.70 3.38
C SER A 5 33.74 8.38 3.78
N THR A 6 32.45 8.24 3.47
CA THR A 6 31.77 6.94 3.64
C THR A 6 32.43 5.92 2.73
N THR A 7 33.10 4.98 3.32
CA THR A 7 33.71 3.85 2.62
C THR A 7 32.61 2.98 1.98
N PRO A 8 32.84 2.41 0.78
CA PRO A 8 31.80 1.62 0.06
C PRO A 8 31.15 0.52 0.90
N TRP A 9 31.89 -0.10 1.82
CA TRP A 9 31.35 -1.13 2.70
C TRP A 9 30.32 -0.61 3.69
N LEU A 10 30.46 0.65 4.17
CA LEU A 10 29.44 1.28 5.04
C LEU A 10 28.12 1.50 4.31
N VAL A 11 28.17 1.90 3.03
CA VAL A 11 26.97 2.05 2.20
C VAL A 11 26.30 0.68 1.98
N CYS A 12 27.08 -0.35 1.70
CA CYS A 12 26.57 -1.72 1.56
C CYS A 12 25.92 -2.21 2.86
N PHE A 13 26.57 -2.02 3.99
CA PHE A 13 26.02 -2.35 5.32
C PHE A 13 24.73 -1.59 5.63
N GLY A 14 24.70 -0.27 5.38
CA GLY A 14 23.50 0.55 5.54
C GLY A 14 22.34 0.07 4.64
N THR A 15 22.65 -0.36 3.43
CA THR A 15 21.64 -0.94 2.51
C THR A 15 21.06 -2.23 3.08
N VAL A 16 21.88 -3.14 3.56
CA VAL A 16 21.43 -4.39 4.19
C VAL A 16 20.56 -4.10 5.40
N LEU A 17 20.97 -3.16 6.26
CA LEU A 17 20.18 -2.76 7.42
C LEU A 17 18.83 -2.11 7.07
N ALA A 18 18.76 -1.34 5.98
CA ALA A 18 17.51 -0.74 5.53
C ALA A 18 16.54 -1.79 4.92
N PHE A 19 17.07 -2.82 4.25
CA PHE A 19 16.25 -3.87 3.65
C PHE A 19 15.88 -5.00 4.63
N CYS A 20 16.63 -5.21 5.69
CA CYS A 20 16.35 -6.26 6.67
C CYS A 20 14.91 -6.20 7.24
N PRO A 21 14.38 -5.07 7.75
CA PRO A 21 13.02 -5.00 8.25
C PRO A 21 11.99 -5.26 7.14
N VAL A 22 12.25 -4.85 5.90
CA VAL A 22 11.40 -5.13 4.74
C VAL A 22 11.29 -6.63 4.50
N LEU A 23 12.43 -7.32 4.43
CA LEU A 23 12.48 -8.77 4.20
C LEU A 23 11.79 -9.54 5.33
N VAL A 24 12.06 -9.18 6.58
CA VAL A 24 11.42 -9.82 7.75
C VAL A 24 9.91 -9.60 7.72
N TYR A 25 9.45 -8.41 7.35
CA TYR A 25 8.03 -8.09 7.25
C TYR A 25 7.31 -8.94 6.20
N PHE A 26 7.80 -8.95 4.96
CA PHE A 26 7.19 -9.74 3.89
C PHE A 26 7.32 -11.24 4.10
N TYR A 27 8.43 -11.69 4.68
CA TYR A 27 8.58 -13.09 5.10
C TYR A 27 7.52 -13.46 6.17
N SER A 28 7.26 -12.57 7.12
CA SER A 28 6.21 -12.78 8.11
C SER A 28 4.82 -12.88 7.47
N ILE A 29 4.49 -12.02 6.50
CA ILE A 29 3.25 -12.16 5.73
C ILE A 29 3.22 -13.51 5.01
N TYR A 30 4.30 -13.88 4.34
CA TYR A 30 4.36 -15.15 3.61
C TYR A 30 4.09 -16.37 4.50
N ILE A 31 4.63 -16.41 5.72
CA ILE A 31 4.48 -17.53 6.66
C ILE A 31 3.14 -17.50 7.39
N TYR A 32 2.70 -16.33 7.87
CA TYR A 32 1.57 -16.23 8.80
C TYR A 32 0.25 -15.81 8.14
N ALA A 33 0.27 -15.15 6.99
CA ALA A 33 -0.96 -14.81 6.29
C ALA A 33 -1.62 -16.08 5.73
N THR A 34 -2.90 -16.20 5.99
CA THR A 34 -3.74 -17.29 5.50
C THR A 34 -4.73 -16.76 4.47
N ASN A 35 -5.18 -17.63 3.55
CA ASN A 35 -6.29 -17.32 2.64
C ASN A 35 -7.64 -17.59 3.33
N ILE A 36 -7.78 -17.13 4.57
CA ILE A 36 -8.99 -17.27 5.37
C ILE A 36 -9.48 -15.86 5.73
N PRO A 37 -10.75 -15.53 5.45
CA PRO A 37 -11.31 -14.23 5.81
C PRO A 37 -11.20 -14.00 7.33
N PHE A 38 -10.79 -12.82 7.73
CA PHE A 38 -10.66 -12.43 9.13
C PHE A 38 -11.57 -11.23 9.43
N SER A 39 -12.31 -11.28 10.54
CA SER A 39 -13.17 -10.18 10.98
C SER A 39 -14.11 -9.69 9.86
N ASP A 40 -14.06 -8.42 9.53
CA ASP A 40 -14.91 -7.76 8.53
C ASP A 40 -14.63 -8.19 7.08
N ASP A 41 -13.62 -9.02 6.81
CA ASP A 41 -13.39 -9.54 5.45
C ASP A 41 -14.61 -10.29 4.91
N TYR A 42 -15.39 -10.95 5.80
CA TYR A 42 -16.65 -11.57 5.40
C TYR A 42 -17.66 -10.55 4.86
N HIS A 43 -17.81 -9.41 5.51
CA HIS A 43 -18.76 -8.36 5.12
C HIS A 43 -18.17 -7.41 4.07
N LYS A 44 -16.99 -6.89 4.31
CA LYS A 44 -16.37 -5.84 3.48
C LYS A 44 -15.69 -6.36 2.22
N GLN A 45 -15.40 -7.65 2.14
CA GLN A 45 -14.74 -8.24 0.98
C GLN A 45 -15.68 -9.23 0.28
N LEU A 46 -16.06 -10.33 0.95
CA LEU A 46 -16.78 -11.40 0.28
C LEU A 46 -18.22 -11.02 -0.09
N ASN A 47 -18.98 -10.43 0.85
CA ASN A 47 -20.38 -10.04 0.56
C ASN A 47 -20.50 -8.94 -0.50
N GLU A 48 -19.44 -8.19 -0.76
CA GLU A 48 -19.45 -7.15 -1.78
C GLU A 48 -18.82 -7.61 -3.10
N ILE A 49 -17.77 -8.42 -3.04
CA ILE A 49 -17.08 -8.91 -4.24
C ILE A 49 -17.87 -10.00 -4.96
N ILE A 50 -18.52 -10.91 -4.22
CA ILE A 50 -19.29 -12.01 -4.84
C ILE A 50 -20.41 -11.49 -5.75
N PRO A 51 -21.26 -10.53 -5.37
CA PRO A 51 -22.26 -9.96 -6.27
C PRO A 51 -21.66 -9.28 -7.50
N ILE A 52 -20.49 -8.63 -7.39
CA ILE A 52 -19.81 -8.02 -8.54
C ILE A 52 -19.37 -9.10 -9.53
N ILE A 53 -18.83 -10.22 -9.03
CA ILE A 53 -18.41 -11.33 -9.87
C ILE A 53 -19.62 -11.97 -10.58
N GLN A 54 -20.72 -12.15 -9.86
CA GLN A 54 -21.92 -12.83 -10.35
C GLN A 54 -22.79 -11.99 -11.28
N SER A 55 -22.66 -10.67 -11.26
CA SER A 55 -23.43 -9.80 -12.15
C SER A 55 -22.94 -9.91 -13.59
N ASP A 56 -23.87 -10.04 -14.55
CA ASP A 56 -23.57 -10.05 -16.00
C ASP A 56 -23.58 -8.65 -16.61
N LYS A 57 -24.17 -7.65 -15.90
CA LYS A 57 -24.35 -6.29 -16.42
C LYS A 57 -23.20 -5.38 -15.98
N LEU A 58 -22.50 -4.79 -16.94
CA LEU A 58 -21.39 -3.88 -16.68
C LEU A 58 -21.80 -2.72 -15.76
N TRP A 59 -22.98 -2.13 -15.99
CA TRP A 59 -23.48 -1.01 -15.18
C TRP A 59 -23.71 -1.39 -13.72
N GLU A 60 -24.25 -2.57 -13.48
CA GLU A 60 -24.46 -3.10 -12.14
C GLU A 60 -23.12 -3.36 -11.43
N LYS A 61 -22.14 -3.95 -12.14
CA LYS A 61 -20.77 -4.11 -11.61
C LYS A 61 -20.18 -2.77 -11.18
N LEU A 62 -20.26 -1.76 -12.04
CA LEU A 62 -19.74 -0.43 -11.72
C LEU A 62 -20.44 0.16 -10.49
N THR A 63 -21.78 0.07 -10.42
CA THR A 63 -22.55 0.55 -9.27
C THR A 63 -22.09 -0.14 -7.96
N LEU A 64 -21.91 -1.46 -7.99
CA LEU A 64 -21.44 -2.24 -6.85
C LEU A 64 -20.00 -1.92 -6.45
N ILE A 65 -19.12 -1.69 -7.42
CA ILE A 65 -17.71 -1.28 -7.14
C ILE A 65 -17.68 0.06 -6.39
N PHE A 66 -18.53 1.02 -6.77
CA PHE A 66 -18.62 2.33 -6.13
C PHE A 66 -19.59 2.38 -4.95
N SER A 67 -20.21 1.28 -4.56
CA SER A 67 -21.06 1.23 -3.38
C SER A 67 -20.22 1.31 -2.10
N HIS A 68 -20.78 1.96 -1.08
CA HIS A 68 -20.15 2.03 0.24
C HIS A 68 -20.26 0.70 0.97
N SER A 69 -19.17 0.31 1.62
CA SER A 69 -19.11 -0.79 2.56
C SER A 69 -19.31 -0.26 3.96
N LEU A 70 -20.51 -0.42 4.51
CA LEU A 70 -20.88 0.17 5.80
C LEU A 70 -20.66 1.70 5.79
N GLU A 71 -19.61 2.17 6.45
CA GLU A 71 -19.27 3.60 6.58
C GLU A 71 -18.11 4.03 5.68
N THR A 72 -17.50 3.10 4.91
CA THR A 72 -16.28 3.39 4.14
C THR A 72 -16.40 2.92 2.70
N LEU A 73 -15.82 3.69 1.79
CA LEU A 73 -15.64 3.28 0.41
C LEU A 73 -14.26 2.61 0.26
N LEU A 74 -14.23 1.30 0.06
CA LEU A 74 -13.00 0.52 -0.09
C LEU A 74 -12.73 0.20 -1.57
N LEU A 75 -12.77 1.22 -2.44
CA LEU A 75 -12.68 1.04 -3.89
C LEU A 75 -11.45 0.23 -4.30
N PHE A 76 -10.26 0.60 -3.81
CA PHE A 76 -9.03 -0.05 -4.23
C PHE A 76 -8.90 -1.48 -3.70
N ASN A 77 -9.46 -1.79 -2.53
CA ASN A 77 -9.55 -3.16 -2.04
C ASN A 77 -10.38 -4.01 -3.02
N LYS A 78 -11.57 -3.52 -3.40
CA LYS A 78 -12.44 -4.22 -4.36
C LYS A 78 -11.73 -4.43 -5.70
N VAL A 79 -11.11 -3.38 -6.23
CA VAL A 79 -10.39 -3.44 -7.51
C VAL A 79 -9.24 -4.46 -7.47
N ILE A 80 -8.43 -4.47 -6.41
CA ILE A 80 -7.31 -5.42 -6.28
C ILE A 80 -7.82 -6.87 -6.20
N ILE A 81 -8.86 -7.14 -5.41
CA ILE A 81 -9.43 -8.49 -5.32
C ILE A 81 -10.04 -8.94 -6.63
N LEU A 82 -10.74 -8.04 -7.34
CA LEU A 82 -11.29 -8.34 -8.67
C LEU A 82 -10.19 -8.60 -9.71
N LEU A 83 -9.08 -7.89 -9.65
CA LEU A 83 -7.90 -8.14 -10.48
C LEU A 83 -7.29 -9.51 -10.18
N ILE A 84 -7.12 -9.85 -8.89
CA ILE A 84 -6.65 -11.16 -8.46
C ILE A 84 -7.58 -12.25 -9.01
N TYR A 85 -8.89 -12.10 -8.81
CA TYR A 85 -9.89 -13.04 -9.32
C TYR A 85 -9.85 -13.17 -10.86
N SER A 86 -9.67 -12.07 -11.58
CA SER A 86 -9.62 -12.10 -13.06
C SER A 86 -8.40 -12.85 -13.61
N VAL A 87 -7.30 -12.91 -12.86
CA VAL A 87 -6.05 -13.56 -13.27
C VAL A 87 -5.98 -15.01 -12.82
N TRP A 88 -6.39 -15.29 -11.58
CA TRP A 88 -6.26 -16.62 -10.97
C TRP A 88 -7.56 -17.41 -10.92
N GLY A 89 -8.72 -16.81 -11.19
CA GLY A 89 -10.03 -17.46 -11.15
C GLY A 89 -10.58 -17.71 -9.74
N GLU A 90 -9.86 -17.28 -8.71
CA GLU A 90 -10.26 -17.43 -7.29
C GLU A 90 -9.97 -16.15 -6.48
N ILE A 91 -10.69 -15.98 -5.38
CA ILE A 91 -10.44 -14.89 -4.43
C ILE A 91 -9.31 -15.33 -3.52
N ASP A 92 -8.12 -14.74 -3.70
CA ASP A 92 -6.96 -14.98 -2.85
C ASP A 92 -6.69 -13.76 -1.96
N LEU A 93 -7.11 -13.85 -0.70
CA LEU A 93 -6.92 -12.81 0.30
C LEU A 93 -5.45 -12.67 0.71
N LYS A 94 -4.66 -13.74 0.62
CA LYS A 94 -3.21 -13.69 0.91
C LYS A 94 -2.48 -12.87 -0.15
N LEU A 95 -2.82 -13.02 -1.42
CA LEU A 95 -2.31 -12.15 -2.47
C LEU A 95 -2.77 -10.70 -2.26
N ALA A 96 -4.03 -10.48 -1.89
CA ALA A 96 -4.52 -9.13 -1.56
C ALA A 96 -3.72 -8.50 -0.42
N LEU A 97 -3.37 -9.27 0.63
CA LEU A 97 -2.49 -8.83 1.72
C LEU A 97 -1.11 -8.40 1.21
N ILE A 98 -0.50 -9.17 0.33
CA ILE A 98 0.81 -8.84 -0.26
C ILE A 98 0.72 -7.55 -1.08
N PHE A 99 -0.29 -7.41 -1.93
CA PHE A 99 -0.50 -6.19 -2.74
C PHE A 99 -0.72 -4.95 -1.87
N GLY A 100 -1.61 -5.03 -0.88
CA GLY A 100 -1.86 -3.92 0.04
C GLY A 100 -0.59 -3.48 0.78
N ASN A 101 0.14 -4.41 1.34
CA ASN A 101 1.39 -4.11 2.05
C ASN A 101 2.54 -3.64 1.12
N SER A 102 2.47 -3.95 -0.19
CA SER A 102 3.45 -3.43 -1.16
C SER A 102 3.42 -1.91 -1.29
N THR A 103 2.32 -1.24 -0.91
CA THR A 103 2.24 0.23 -0.85
C THR A 103 3.26 0.83 0.12
N LEU A 104 3.64 0.10 1.19
CA LEU A 104 4.69 0.51 2.12
C LEU A 104 6.06 0.62 1.43
N LEU A 105 6.33 -0.23 0.43
CA LEU A 105 7.55 -0.10 -0.41
C LEU A 105 7.51 1.20 -1.22
N GLY A 106 6.34 1.57 -1.75
CA GLY A 106 6.15 2.84 -2.43
C GLY A 106 6.39 4.03 -1.50
N LEU A 107 5.89 3.99 -0.27
CA LEU A 107 6.14 5.02 0.75
C LEU A 107 7.63 5.11 1.11
N LEU A 108 8.31 3.98 1.27
CA LEU A 108 9.76 3.94 1.51
C LEU A 108 10.53 4.55 0.33
N PHE A 109 10.11 4.25 -0.90
CA PHE A 109 10.68 4.84 -2.11
C PHE A 109 10.50 6.37 -2.15
N PHE A 110 9.32 6.90 -1.81
CA PHE A 110 9.10 8.34 -1.73
C PHE A 110 9.97 8.98 -0.65
N ALA A 111 10.00 8.40 0.55
CA ALA A 111 10.89 8.85 1.60
C ALA A 111 12.36 8.88 1.12
N TYR A 112 12.80 7.84 0.42
CA TYR A 112 14.13 7.83 -0.19
C TYR A 112 14.32 8.96 -1.22
N LYS A 113 13.34 9.26 -2.05
CA LYS A 113 13.42 10.31 -3.10
C LYS A 113 13.43 11.73 -2.53
N THR A 114 12.72 11.98 -1.44
CA THR A 114 12.66 13.31 -0.78
C THR A 114 13.90 13.63 0.05
N LEU A 115 14.69 12.63 0.43
CA LEU A 115 15.94 12.86 1.15
C LEU A 115 17.00 13.53 0.26
N PRO A 116 17.83 14.44 0.82
CA PRO A 116 18.87 15.11 0.06
C PRO A 116 19.88 14.12 -0.52
N GLU A 117 20.40 14.42 -1.72
CA GLU A 117 21.37 13.56 -2.42
C GLU A 117 22.75 13.61 -1.76
N LYS A 118 22.91 12.88 -0.67
CA LYS A 118 24.18 12.67 0.04
C LYS A 118 24.48 11.18 0.07
N ARG A 119 25.78 10.82 0.13
CA ARG A 119 26.20 9.43 0.32
C ARG A 119 25.59 8.75 1.56
N GLU A 120 25.27 9.55 2.57
CA GLU A 120 24.67 9.11 3.83
C GLU A 120 23.15 8.89 3.77
N LYS A 121 22.54 9.16 2.61
CA LYS A 121 21.10 9.05 2.38
C LYS A 121 20.54 7.68 2.81
N ILE A 122 21.30 6.60 2.58
CA ILE A 122 20.87 5.25 2.96
C ILE A 122 20.68 5.11 4.48
N PHE A 123 21.53 5.75 5.29
CA PHE A 123 21.40 5.70 6.75
C PHE A 123 20.17 6.45 7.26
N LEU A 124 19.74 7.49 6.54
CA LEU A 124 18.50 8.22 6.85
C LEU A 124 17.24 7.41 6.51
N VAL A 125 17.35 6.44 5.62
CA VAL A 125 16.24 5.55 5.25
C VAL A 125 16.01 4.46 6.31
N ILE A 126 17.05 4.04 7.05
CA ILE A 126 16.94 2.96 8.05
C ILE A 126 15.81 3.23 9.07
N PRO A 127 15.76 4.37 9.78
CA PRO A 127 14.68 4.63 10.73
C PRO A 127 13.30 4.65 10.06
N VAL A 128 13.20 5.13 8.82
CA VAL A 128 11.94 5.11 8.06
C VAL A 128 11.53 3.67 7.74
N ALA A 129 12.46 2.82 7.30
CA ALA A 129 12.19 1.41 7.05
C ALA A 129 11.76 0.68 8.33
N LEU A 130 12.44 0.92 9.46
CA LEU A 130 12.07 0.35 10.75
C LEU A 130 10.68 0.80 11.21
N LEU A 131 10.31 2.05 10.95
CA LEU A 131 8.99 2.58 11.29
C LEU A 131 7.89 1.97 10.40
N LEU A 132 8.11 1.92 9.08
CA LEU A 132 7.11 1.44 8.12
C LEU A 132 6.90 -0.08 8.20
N PHE A 133 7.94 -0.86 8.52
CA PHE A 133 7.91 -2.32 8.51
C PHE A 133 8.00 -2.95 9.90
N GLN A 134 7.52 -2.24 10.93
CA GLN A 134 7.45 -2.79 12.29
C GLN A 134 6.32 -3.82 12.41
N LEU A 135 6.64 -5.03 12.90
CA LEU A 135 5.70 -6.14 12.96
C LEU A 135 4.58 -5.91 13.98
N LYS A 136 4.91 -5.38 15.15
CA LYS A 136 3.97 -5.23 16.26
C LYS A 136 2.79 -4.34 15.92
N GLU A 137 3.05 -3.16 15.36
CA GLU A 137 2.00 -2.19 15.07
C GLU A 137 1.26 -2.50 13.75
N ASN A 138 1.95 -3.17 12.82
CA ASN A 138 1.39 -3.49 11.51
C ASN A 138 0.75 -4.89 11.43
N TRP A 139 0.63 -5.63 12.54
CA TRP A 139 0.08 -6.98 12.54
C TRP A 139 -1.31 -7.04 11.87
N ILE A 140 -2.13 -6.01 12.07
CA ILE A 140 -3.47 -5.91 11.50
C ILE A 140 -3.43 -5.85 9.98
N TYR A 141 -2.49 -5.11 9.39
CA TYR A 141 -2.31 -5.02 7.94
C TYR A 141 -1.72 -6.30 7.34
N MET A 142 -1.08 -7.13 8.16
CA MET A 142 -0.51 -8.41 7.74
C MET A 142 -1.52 -9.55 7.73
N THR A 143 -2.65 -9.39 8.43
CA THR A 143 -3.64 -10.46 8.65
C THR A 143 -5.05 -10.12 8.19
N TRP A 144 -5.36 -8.84 8.03
CA TRP A 144 -6.70 -8.35 7.72
C TRP A 144 -6.72 -7.51 6.45
N SER A 145 -7.22 -8.07 5.35
CA SER A 145 -7.17 -7.44 4.03
C SER A 145 -8.08 -6.21 3.92
N ALA A 146 -9.20 -6.16 4.62
CA ALA A 146 -10.09 -4.99 4.63
C ALA A 146 -9.44 -3.73 5.24
N SER A 147 -8.40 -3.88 6.07
CA SER A 147 -7.66 -2.73 6.64
C SER A 147 -6.79 -1.98 5.64
N HIS A 148 -6.53 -2.57 4.47
CA HIS A 148 -5.63 -1.98 3.46
C HIS A 148 -6.14 -0.68 2.83
N GLY A 149 -7.42 -0.36 2.98
CA GLY A 149 -7.93 0.95 2.58
C GLY A 149 -7.10 2.10 3.15
N CYS A 150 -6.68 1.99 4.42
CA CYS A 150 -5.79 2.97 5.07
C CYS A 150 -4.41 3.04 4.39
N LEU A 151 -3.82 1.89 4.00
CA LEU A 151 -2.52 1.84 3.34
C LEU A 151 -2.58 2.45 1.94
N TYR A 152 -3.64 2.18 1.17
CA TYR A 152 -3.86 2.80 -0.13
C TYR A 152 -4.05 4.32 0.01
N ALA A 153 -4.87 4.76 0.97
CA ALA A 153 -5.07 6.19 1.22
C ALA A 153 -3.75 6.90 1.58
N LEU A 154 -2.95 6.30 2.45
CA LEU A 154 -1.64 6.82 2.84
C LEU A 154 -0.67 6.87 1.65
N PHE A 155 -0.63 5.81 0.83
CA PHE A 155 0.21 5.75 -0.36
C PHE A 155 -0.17 6.82 -1.39
N PHE A 156 -1.46 6.97 -1.69
CA PHE A 156 -1.92 8.01 -2.62
C PHE A 156 -1.71 9.41 -2.07
N SER A 157 -1.85 9.62 -0.75
CA SER A 157 -1.50 10.90 -0.12
C SER A 157 0.00 11.20 -0.28
N GLY A 158 0.86 10.20 -0.14
CA GLY A 158 2.30 10.33 -0.40
C GLY A 158 2.57 10.77 -1.85
N LEU A 159 1.84 10.19 -2.81
CA LEU A 159 1.91 10.61 -4.23
C LEU A 159 1.46 12.06 -4.43
N VAL A 160 0.40 12.51 -3.75
CA VAL A 160 -0.05 13.91 -3.81
C VAL A 160 1.10 14.84 -3.44
N PHE A 161 1.73 14.62 -2.28
CA PHE A 161 2.86 15.46 -1.84
C PHE A 161 4.04 15.38 -2.80
N TYR A 162 4.38 14.19 -3.28
CA TYR A 162 5.46 14.01 -4.26
C TYR A 162 5.20 14.78 -5.57
N PHE A 163 3.95 14.82 -6.06
CA PHE A 163 3.59 15.56 -7.27
C PHE A 163 3.53 17.07 -7.02
N LEU A 164 3.04 17.52 -5.86
CA LEU A 164 3.00 18.95 -5.50
C LEU A 164 4.39 19.57 -5.35
N GLU A 165 5.39 18.79 -4.94
CA GLU A 165 6.79 19.26 -4.87
C GLU A 165 7.35 19.62 -6.25
N LYS A 166 6.77 19.09 -7.33
CA LYS A 166 7.21 19.33 -8.69
C LYS A 166 6.47 20.53 -9.29
N SER A 167 7.20 21.56 -9.73
CA SER A 167 6.67 22.86 -10.14
C SER A 167 5.82 22.95 -11.42
N PRO A 168 5.92 22.11 -12.48
CA PRO A 168 5.07 22.23 -13.66
C PRO A 168 3.61 21.89 -13.42
N ILE A 169 2.69 22.67 -14.03
CA ILE A 169 1.22 22.54 -13.88
C ILE A 169 0.67 21.13 -14.15
N LYS A 170 1.34 20.35 -15.04
CA LYS A 170 0.97 18.96 -15.31
C LYS A 170 1.01 18.07 -14.06
N TYR A 171 1.89 18.37 -13.11
CA TYR A 171 1.98 17.63 -11.86
C TYR A 171 0.84 17.98 -10.87
N PHE A 172 0.27 19.19 -11.00
CA PHE A 172 -0.90 19.58 -10.23
C PHE A 172 -2.12 18.72 -10.58
N PHE A 173 -2.35 18.41 -11.84
CA PHE A 173 -3.41 17.48 -12.24
C PHE A 173 -3.15 16.05 -11.71
N GLY A 174 -1.89 15.59 -11.71
CA GLY A 174 -1.52 14.33 -11.09
C GLY A 174 -1.79 14.32 -9.58
N ALA A 175 -1.44 15.38 -8.88
CA ALA A 175 -1.76 15.52 -7.46
C ALA A 175 -3.26 15.48 -7.20
N GLY A 176 -4.07 16.19 -7.98
CA GLY A 176 -5.54 16.15 -7.89
C GLY A 176 -6.11 14.74 -8.12
N PHE A 177 -5.62 14.04 -9.14
CA PHE A 177 -6.01 12.65 -9.39
C PHE A 177 -5.70 11.73 -8.19
N PHE A 178 -4.49 11.80 -7.63
CA PHE A 178 -4.13 10.97 -6.47
C PHE A 178 -4.83 11.38 -5.18
N ALA A 179 -5.22 12.66 -5.04
CA ALA A 179 -6.07 13.09 -3.93
C ALA A 179 -7.46 12.42 -3.99
N ILE A 180 -8.05 12.34 -5.19
CA ILE A 180 -9.30 11.60 -5.41
C ILE A 180 -9.10 10.11 -5.10
N CYS A 181 -8.01 9.49 -5.59
CA CYS A 181 -7.70 8.09 -5.29
C CYS A 181 -7.57 7.84 -3.78
N SER A 182 -6.93 8.76 -3.05
CA SER A 182 -6.79 8.67 -1.59
C SER A 182 -8.16 8.71 -0.90
N ALA A 183 -9.02 9.65 -1.29
CA ALA A 183 -10.38 9.77 -0.74
C ALA A 183 -11.24 8.52 -1.02
N LEU A 184 -11.12 7.93 -2.22
CA LEU A 184 -11.84 6.72 -2.61
C LEU A 184 -11.28 5.43 -1.99
N SER A 185 -10.10 5.49 -1.36
CA SER A 185 -9.49 4.33 -0.71
C SER A 185 -10.03 4.08 0.69
N PHE A 186 -10.30 5.15 1.44
CA PHE A 186 -10.75 5.09 2.84
C PHE A 186 -11.56 6.36 3.19
N GLY A 187 -12.47 6.74 2.31
CA GLY A 187 -13.38 7.85 2.57
C GLY A 187 -14.53 7.41 3.47
N SER A 188 -14.76 8.10 4.58
CA SER A 188 -16.05 8.10 5.25
C SER A 188 -16.99 8.93 4.39
N GLY A 189 -18.08 8.33 3.93
CA GLY A 189 -19.11 9.02 3.16
C GLY A 189 -19.82 10.08 3.98
#